data_5181599ab2b0c742aa3024cacf0e2187
#
_entry.id   5181599ab2b0c742aa3024cacf0e2187
#
_cell.length_a   1.000
_cell.length_b   1.000
_cell.length_c   1.000
_cell.angle_alpha   90.00
_cell.angle_beta   90.00
_cell.angle_gamma   90.00
#
_symmetry.space_group_name_H-M   'P 1'
#
loop_
_entity.id
_entity.type
_entity.pdbx_description
1 polymer ?
#
loop_
_entity_poly.entity_id
_entity_poly.type
_entity_poly.pdbx_seq_one_letter_code
_entity_poly.pdbx_strand_id
1 'polypeptide(L)'
;KQIKWEKVKENKTKKTLKKIIWKSYQDDESYFLDENDDESFKIKKLKNFRGVYTYKSRQKSHYSITEIEPFLPLNNFLDYGDYQSSVRWKSSLDGGVSGGTGQQNPSFVFDYGISDSSIFSFYFSEADDDLYNYVNGARAPYSWQNYAFSFKKQFLAENENVFGLSMVSTLEYWRHSSGSKDTKSIYNQQDNLYGKDKFENVIGAFSFPFSKNINDNFTFVIVPGITFLPEKLGSKGNGKNAYGNNFYLGSGFVLGIAKNVDLLLSYTTPLGPGNNYFDSNLNYSRKSIYSFGLGWDINPMIGIEAKITNSYGSSPSTGLLTIPSDNKALYSANIIFRPYEEDTFLKPLNEKEVLISYGGISVSNALIPEAGTSQINFNYDSRGNLFGFFGHSLSNIFQLELINIGTFHNLTNGDNKNKSLYSTYLSENNINYRLGGKLLIFSPQKNDLFWMALRTSVGRNDETNQGYLFTELINTFKLNDWLVFNISPKYFSSGVESFGGIGLSSYINLFDNLQLIPEINTLLKNDSEFNSTLALRYSYSPEMSIDLYYSNAVGIQDIGQLLKDDNYSTGIKLNFLY
;
A
#
# COMPACT_ATOMS: atom_id res chain seq x y z
N LYS A 1 -45.18 20.95 13.56
CA LYS A 1 -44.19 19.94 13.99
C LYS A 1 -44.27 19.81 15.52
N GLN A 2 -44.68 18.67 16.04
CA GLN A 2 -44.66 18.41 17.47
C GLN A 2 -43.30 17.82 17.87
N ILE A 3 -42.62 18.48 18.78
CA ILE A 3 -41.33 18.01 19.37
C ILE A 3 -41.68 17.19 20.61
N LYS A 4 -41.28 15.93 20.62
CA LYS A 4 -41.47 15.05 21.78
C LYS A 4 -40.13 14.90 22.50
N TRP A 5 -40.12 15.17 23.82
CA TRP A 5 -38.94 15.07 24.65
C TRP A 5 -38.94 13.71 25.36
N GLU A 6 -37.86 12.95 25.29
CA GLU A 6 -37.66 11.75 26.12
C GLU A 6 -36.48 11.97 27.07
N LYS A 7 -36.74 11.75 28.35
CA LYS A 7 -35.73 11.87 29.40
C LYS A 7 -35.03 10.53 29.58
N VAL A 8 -33.73 10.46 29.32
CA VAL A 8 -32.92 9.27 29.56
C VAL A 8 -32.62 9.15 31.06
N LYS A 9 -32.90 7.97 31.65
CA LYS A 9 -32.64 7.70 33.08
C LYS A 9 -31.14 7.70 33.37
N GLU A 10 -30.74 8.47 34.40
CA GLU A 10 -29.36 8.51 34.90
C GLU A 10 -28.94 7.19 35.52
N ASN A 11 -27.78 6.67 35.11
CA ASN A 11 -27.05 5.65 35.86
C ASN A 11 -25.97 6.33 36.74
N LYS A 12 -26.03 6.08 38.02
CA LYS A 12 -25.36 6.81 39.11
C LYS A 12 -23.86 6.52 39.30
N THR A 13 -23.07 6.39 38.25
CA THR A 13 -21.59 6.31 38.43
C THR A 13 -20.85 6.84 37.20
N LYS A 14 -20.15 7.95 37.38
CA LYS A 14 -19.27 8.75 36.50
C LYS A 14 -19.96 9.98 35.91
N LYS A 15 -19.23 11.10 35.94
CA LYS A 15 -19.62 12.39 35.33
C LYS A 15 -20.19 12.13 33.92
N THR A 16 -21.50 12.18 33.83
CA THR A 16 -22.24 11.84 32.64
C THR A 16 -22.60 13.15 31.91
N LEU A 17 -22.16 13.28 30.71
CA LEU A 17 -22.72 14.20 29.71
C LEU A 17 -24.23 13.95 29.61
N LYS A 18 -25.04 14.94 29.87
CA LYS A 18 -26.50 14.89 29.62
C LYS A 18 -26.70 14.89 28.11
N LYS A 19 -27.12 13.77 27.54
CA LYS A 19 -27.48 13.68 26.12
C LYS A 19 -28.95 14.00 25.91
N ILE A 20 -29.25 15.00 25.11
CA ILE A 20 -30.60 15.27 24.62
C ILE A 20 -30.68 14.77 23.18
N ILE A 21 -31.50 13.77 22.93
CA ILE A 21 -31.70 13.20 21.58
C ILE A 21 -32.99 13.78 21.02
N TRP A 22 -32.88 14.42 19.86
CA TRP A 22 -34.03 14.93 19.11
C TRP A 22 -34.36 13.96 17.97
N LYS A 23 -35.57 13.44 17.92
CA LYS A 23 -36.09 12.71 16.77
C LYS A 23 -37.06 13.58 15.98
N SER A 24 -36.77 13.83 14.72
CA SER A 24 -37.73 14.35 13.77
C SER A 24 -38.55 13.22 13.18
N TYR A 25 -39.88 13.34 13.19
CA TYR A 25 -40.77 12.28 12.74
C TYR A 25 -40.88 12.16 11.19
N GLN A 26 -40.18 12.97 10.43
CA GLN A 26 -40.26 13.00 8.97
C GLN A 26 -38.95 12.76 8.22
N ASP A 27 -37.81 12.81 8.92
CA ASP A 27 -36.50 12.53 8.34
C ASP A 27 -35.71 11.68 9.34
N ASP A 28 -35.05 10.62 8.88
CA ASP A 28 -34.18 9.73 9.69
C ASP A 28 -32.89 10.43 10.19
N GLU A 29 -32.95 11.73 10.48
CA GLU A 29 -31.81 12.53 10.94
C GLU A 29 -31.83 12.69 12.46
N SER A 30 -30.76 12.27 13.13
CA SER A 30 -30.54 12.48 14.57
C SER A 30 -29.55 13.63 14.79
N TYR A 31 -29.81 14.45 15.82
CA TYR A 31 -28.98 15.59 16.18
C TYR A 31 -28.50 15.42 17.63
N PHE A 32 -27.23 15.76 17.90
CA PHE A 32 -26.68 15.81 19.26
C PHE A 32 -26.37 17.26 19.62
N LEU A 33 -26.65 17.62 20.88
CA LEU A 33 -26.24 18.88 21.47
C LEU A 33 -25.07 18.63 22.40
N ASP A 34 -23.96 19.33 22.20
CA ASP A 34 -22.81 19.32 23.10
C ASP A 34 -22.89 20.52 24.05
N GLU A 35 -22.99 20.22 25.35
CA GLU A 35 -23.24 21.21 26.42
C GLU A 35 -21.95 21.86 26.97
N ASN A 36 -20.77 21.59 26.43
CA ASN A 36 -19.49 22.00 27.02
C ASN A 36 -18.95 23.38 26.58
N ASP A 37 -19.67 24.12 25.73
CA ASP A 37 -19.31 25.49 25.38
C ASP A 37 -20.36 26.46 25.92
N ASP A 38 -19.99 27.22 26.92
CA ASP A 38 -20.72 28.42 27.35
C ASP A 38 -20.95 29.34 26.13
N GLU A 39 -22.21 29.55 25.79
CA GLU A 39 -22.76 30.56 24.87
C GLU A 39 -23.06 30.24 23.40
N SER A 40 -22.82 29.04 22.86
CA SER A 40 -23.42 28.71 21.57
C SER A 40 -23.71 27.24 21.35
N PHE A 41 -24.98 26.88 21.18
CA PHE A 41 -25.41 25.53 20.79
C PHE A 41 -24.98 25.24 19.34
N LYS A 42 -24.01 24.35 19.13
CA LYS A 42 -23.67 23.85 17.78
C LYS A 42 -24.45 22.57 17.50
N ILE A 43 -25.37 22.65 16.54
CA ILE A 43 -26.05 21.46 16.00
C ILE A 43 -25.15 20.83 14.96
N LYS A 44 -24.68 19.60 15.22
CA LYS A 44 -23.91 18.81 14.24
C LYS A 44 -24.86 17.86 13.52
N LYS A 45 -24.98 18.01 12.21
CA LYS A 45 -25.77 17.11 11.36
C LYS A 45 -24.96 15.83 11.13
N LEU A 46 -25.53 14.69 11.54
CA LEU A 46 -24.92 13.38 11.31
C LEU A 46 -25.59 12.71 10.11
N LYS A 47 -24.81 12.42 9.09
CA LYS A 47 -25.27 11.63 7.93
C LYS A 47 -25.22 10.14 8.29
N ASN A 48 -26.34 9.44 8.10
CA ASN A 48 -26.52 7.98 8.15
C ASN A 48 -26.17 7.28 9.47
N PHE A 49 -27.15 7.19 10.37
CA PHE A 49 -27.02 6.38 11.60
C PHE A 49 -27.70 5.02 11.45
N ARG A 50 -26.92 3.93 11.43
CA ARG A 50 -27.34 2.61 11.86
C ARG A 50 -26.63 2.30 13.18
N GLY A 51 -27.25 2.65 14.30
CA GLY A 51 -26.74 2.36 15.66
C GLY A 51 -26.17 3.58 16.38
N VAL A 52 -26.34 3.61 17.72
CA VAL A 52 -25.76 4.63 18.60
C VAL A 52 -24.31 4.24 18.85
N TYR A 53 -23.39 4.79 18.08
CA TYR A 53 -21.97 4.71 18.38
C TYR A 53 -21.61 5.79 19.40
N THR A 54 -21.25 5.40 20.60
CA THR A 54 -20.55 6.30 21.53
C THR A 54 -19.15 6.49 20.99
N TYR A 55 -18.87 7.63 20.43
CA TYR A 55 -17.51 8.03 20.07
C TYR A 55 -16.69 8.11 21.36
N LYS A 56 -15.91 7.10 21.66
CA LYS A 56 -14.80 7.22 22.60
C LYS A 56 -13.76 8.08 21.88
N SER A 57 -13.48 9.29 22.38
CA SER A 57 -12.28 10.00 21.96
C SER A 57 -11.11 9.04 22.20
N ARG A 58 -10.54 8.50 21.13
CA ARG A 58 -9.32 7.69 21.23
C ARG A 58 -8.27 8.61 21.84
N GLN A 59 -7.87 8.34 23.07
CA GLN A 59 -6.61 8.88 23.59
C GLN A 59 -5.54 8.44 22.59
N LYS A 60 -4.75 9.40 22.07
CA LYS A 60 -3.61 9.15 21.19
C LYS A 60 -2.61 8.27 21.94
N SER A 61 -2.69 6.99 21.76
CA SER A 61 -1.69 6.03 22.18
C SER A 61 -1.26 5.25 20.95
N HIS A 62 -0.11 4.63 20.97
CA HIS A 62 0.53 3.84 19.92
C HIS A 62 -0.34 2.69 19.34
N TYR A 63 -1.66 2.83 19.31
CA TYR A 63 -2.65 1.80 18.94
C TYR A 63 -2.69 1.49 17.45
N SER A 64 -1.96 2.23 16.63
CA SER A 64 -1.91 1.98 15.19
C SER A 64 -1.04 0.78 14.80
N ILE A 65 -0.12 0.37 15.67
CA ILE A 65 0.80 -0.75 15.42
C ILE A 65 0.18 -2.02 15.97
N THR A 66 -0.17 -2.96 15.08
CA THR A 66 -0.78 -4.24 15.46
C THR A 66 0.24 -5.35 15.69
N GLU A 67 1.44 -5.20 15.11
CA GLU A 67 2.54 -6.17 15.20
C GLU A 67 3.91 -5.48 15.02
N ILE A 68 4.95 -5.96 15.71
CA ILE A 68 6.33 -5.55 15.44
C ILE A 68 6.90 -6.39 14.29
N GLU A 69 6.65 -7.69 14.31
CA GLU A 69 6.88 -8.66 13.23
C GLU A 69 5.64 -9.55 13.12
N PRO A 70 5.38 -10.25 12.00
CA PRO A 70 4.17 -11.06 11.83
C PRO A 70 3.97 -12.12 12.92
N PHE A 71 5.04 -12.69 13.46
CA PHE A 71 5.02 -13.66 14.56
C PHE A 71 5.12 -13.01 15.95
N LEU A 72 5.23 -11.68 16.02
CA LEU A 72 5.32 -10.89 17.25
C LEU A 72 4.21 -9.83 17.31
N PRO A 73 2.93 -10.26 17.40
CA PRO A 73 1.79 -9.35 17.46
C PRO A 73 1.71 -8.65 18.82
N LEU A 74 1.16 -7.43 18.83
CA LEU A 74 0.80 -6.66 20.01
C LEU A 74 -0.65 -6.96 20.41
N ASN A 75 -1.07 -6.56 21.63
CA ASN A 75 -2.47 -6.66 22.08
C ASN A 75 -3.34 -5.47 21.65
N ASN A 76 -3.05 -4.89 20.49
CA ASN A 76 -3.87 -3.86 19.86
C ASN A 76 -4.92 -4.49 18.98
N PHE A 77 -6.14 -3.99 19.00
CA PHE A 77 -7.28 -4.51 18.27
C PHE A 77 -7.93 -3.38 17.45
N LEU A 78 -8.48 -3.75 16.32
CA LEU A 78 -9.37 -2.91 15.54
C LEU A 78 -10.77 -2.95 16.17
N ASP A 79 -11.51 -1.87 16.12
CA ASP A 79 -12.91 -1.85 16.51
C ASP A 79 -13.75 -2.70 15.53
N TYR A 80 -14.95 -3.09 15.93
CA TYR A 80 -15.85 -3.86 15.07
C TYR A 80 -16.14 -3.13 13.76
N GLY A 81 -15.89 -3.81 12.64
CA GLY A 81 -16.11 -3.27 11.30
C GLY A 81 -14.94 -2.45 10.74
N ASP A 82 -13.97 -2.08 11.56
CA ASP A 82 -12.76 -1.40 11.11
C ASP A 82 -11.85 -2.38 10.36
N TYR A 83 -11.12 -1.86 9.38
CA TYR A 83 -10.12 -2.65 8.67
C TYR A 83 -8.88 -1.82 8.39
N GLN A 84 -7.75 -2.49 8.27
CA GLN A 84 -6.52 -1.91 7.77
C GLN A 84 -5.89 -2.83 6.74
N SER A 85 -5.11 -2.25 5.85
CA SER A 85 -4.28 -3.01 4.91
C SER A 85 -2.86 -2.51 4.92
N SER A 86 -1.91 -3.39 4.64
CA SER A 86 -0.53 -2.98 4.50
C SER A 86 0.15 -3.69 3.35
N VAL A 87 1.08 -2.98 2.73
CA VAL A 87 1.98 -3.51 1.70
C VAL A 87 3.39 -3.43 2.25
N ARG A 88 4.04 -4.58 2.37
CA ARG A 88 5.38 -4.71 2.90
C ARG A 88 6.33 -5.24 1.83
N TRP A 89 7.52 -4.70 1.82
CA TRP A 89 8.62 -5.11 0.98
C TRP A 89 9.81 -5.51 1.84
N LYS A 90 10.34 -6.71 1.64
CA LYS A 90 11.59 -7.17 2.27
C LYS A 90 12.61 -7.47 1.18
N SER A 91 13.87 -7.05 1.39
CA SER A 91 14.97 -7.35 0.48
C SER A 91 16.31 -7.36 1.23
N SER A 92 17.30 -8.05 0.70
CA SER A 92 18.65 -8.05 1.27
C SER A 92 19.29 -6.66 1.19
N LEU A 93 20.13 -6.30 2.19
CA LEU A 93 20.90 -5.06 2.18
C LEU A 93 22.01 -5.07 1.13
N ASP A 94 22.58 -6.23 0.85
CA ASP A 94 23.60 -6.42 -0.16
C ASP A 94 22.94 -6.75 -1.51
N GLY A 95 23.32 -6.07 -2.60
CA GLY A 95 22.93 -6.47 -3.96
C GLY A 95 23.47 -7.86 -4.31
N GLY A 96 22.70 -8.68 -5.02
CA GLY A 96 23.11 -10.00 -5.46
C GLY A 96 24.31 -9.96 -6.41
N VAL A 97 25.03 -11.09 -6.55
CA VAL A 97 26.28 -11.24 -7.32
C VAL A 97 26.18 -10.76 -8.80
N SER A 98 25.00 -10.63 -9.37
CA SER A 98 24.79 -10.18 -10.75
C SER A 98 23.84 -8.99 -10.87
N GLY A 99 23.75 -8.16 -9.82
CA GLY A 99 22.81 -7.04 -9.82
C GLY A 99 21.33 -7.47 -9.84
N GLY A 100 21.08 -8.79 -9.74
CA GLY A 100 19.74 -9.32 -9.54
C GLY A 100 19.20 -8.85 -8.21
N THR A 101 17.92 -8.63 -8.16
CA THR A 101 17.20 -8.15 -6.98
C THR A 101 17.16 -9.16 -5.84
N GLY A 102 17.61 -10.38 -6.10
CA GLY A 102 17.73 -11.56 -5.27
C GLY A 102 16.98 -11.52 -3.95
N GLN A 103 15.91 -12.30 -3.84
CA GLN A 103 15.20 -12.56 -2.59
C GLN A 103 14.37 -11.40 -2.07
N GLN A 104 13.75 -10.66 -2.96
CA GLN A 104 12.68 -9.75 -2.64
C GLN A 104 11.44 -10.55 -2.20
N ASN A 105 10.79 -10.09 -1.15
CA ASN A 105 9.58 -10.71 -0.64
C ASN A 105 8.51 -9.63 -0.43
N PRO A 106 7.81 -9.20 -1.50
CA PRO A 106 6.64 -8.35 -1.36
C PRO A 106 5.51 -9.11 -0.67
N SER A 107 4.80 -8.43 0.20
CA SER A 107 3.65 -9.01 0.91
C SER A 107 2.54 -8.00 1.08
N PHE A 108 1.33 -8.55 1.18
CA PHE A 108 0.11 -7.82 1.48
C PHE A 108 -0.51 -8.40 2.75
N VAL A 109 -0.97 -7.53 3.64
CA VAL A 109 -1.72 -7.92 4.84
C VAL A 109 -3.03 -7.15 4.85
N PHE A 110 -4.10 -7.84 5.21
CA PHE A 110 -5.41 -7.26 5.44
C PHE A 110 -5.94 -7.72 6.79
N ASP A 111 -6.24 -6.78 7.66
CA ASP A 111 -6.81 -7.02 8.99
C ASP A 111 -8.23 -6.47 9.06
N TYR A 112 -9.14 -7.23 9.66
CA TYR A 112 -10.54 -6.86 9.84
C TYR A 112 -10.99 -7.11 11.29
N GLY A 113 -11.53 -6.10 11.93
CA GLY A 113 -12.12 -6.18 13.27
C GLY A 113 -13.47 -6.90 13.23
N ILE A 114 -13.48 -8.19 13.60
CA ILE A 114 -14.73 -8.97 13.72
C ILE A 114 -15.51 -8.57 14.98
N SER A 115 -14.80 -8.15 16.01
CA SER A 115 -15.33 -7.57 17.24
C SER A 115 -14.24 -6.72 17.89
N ASP A 116 -14.58 -5.88 18.87
CA ASP A 116 -13.63 -5.06 19.63
C ASP A 116 -12.51 -5.87 20.33
N SER A 117 -12.61 -7.19 20.32
CA SER A 117 -11.65 -8.13 20.94
C SER A 117 -11.20 -9.25 20.00
N SER A 118 -11.48 -9.13 18.68
CA SER A 118 -11.12 -10.18 17.72
C SER A 118 -10.81 -9.56 16.37
N ILE A 119 -9.69 -9.99 15.78
CA ILE A 119 -9.24 -9.61 14.43
C ILE A 119 -9.11 -10.87 13.59
N PHE A 120 -9.59 -10.79 12.35
CA PHE A 120 -9.26 -11.72 11.27
C PHE A 120 -8.23 -11.06 10.36
N SER A 121 -7.17 -11.80 10.03
CA SER A 121 -6.11 -11.30 9.15
C SER A 121 -5.88 -12.24 7.99
N PHE A 122 -5.61 -11.67 6.83
CA PHE A 122 -5.15 -12.36 5.63
C PHE A 122 -3.76 -11.88 5.27
N TYR A 123 -2.82 -12.80 5.02
CA TYR A 123 -1.46 -12.53 4.57
C TYR A 123 -1.23 -13.18 3.22
N PHE A 124 -0.60 -12.43 2.33
CA PHE A 124 -0.09 -12.92 1.06
C PHE A 124 1.34 -12.47 0.88
N SER A 125 2.23 -13.35 0.43
CA SER A 125 3.56 -12.93 -0.02
C SER A 125 4.07 -13.81 -1.16
N GLU A 126 4.94 -13.24 -1.98
CA GLU A 126 5.55 -13.90 -3.12
C GLU A 126 6.97 -13.40 -3.35
N ALA A 127 7.88 -14.37 -3.61
CA ALA A 127 9.23 -14.11 -4.06
C ALA A 127 9.58 -15.13 -5.15
N ASP A 128 10.16 -14.68 -6.26
CA ASP A 128 10.48 -15.54 -7.40
C ASP A 128 11.89 -15.31 -7.97
N ASP A 129 12.75 -14.66 -7.20
CA ASP A 129 14.10 -14.33 -7.60
C ASP A 129 15.08 -15.52 -7.43
N ASP A 130 16.16 -15.50 -8.18
CA ASP A 130 17.29 -16.43 -7.97
C ASP A 130 17.86 -16.28 -6.56
N LEU A 131 18.34 -17.39 -6.00
CA LEU A 131 19.03 -17.38 -4.72
C LEU A 131 20.23 -16.41 -4.74
N TYR A 132 20.34 -15.62 -3.68
CA TYR A 132 21.45 -14.70 -3.48
C TYR A 132 22.79 -15.40 -3.42
N ASN A 133 22.88 -16.47 -2.64
CA ASN A 133 24.08 -17.29 -2.47
C ASN A 133 23.95 -18.64 -3.18
N TYR A 134 25.11 -19.24 -3.49
CA TYR A 134 25.16 -20.62 -3.91
C TYR A 134 24.75 -21.54 -2.75
N VAL A 135 23.86 -22.47 -3.04
CA VAL A 135 23.48 -23.55 -2.11
C VAL A 135 23.76 -24.87 -2.81
N ASN A 136 24.52 -25.76 -2.16
CA ASN A 136 25.00 -27.00 -2.74
C ASN A 136 25.70 -26.82 -4.10
N GLY A 137 26.44 -25.73 -4.25
CA GLY A 137 27.13 -25.39 -5.49
C GLY A 137 26.23 -24.90 -6.63
N ALA A 138 24.95 -24.70 -6.38
CA ALA A 138 24.01 -24.17 -7.37
C ALA A 138 23.48 -22.81 -6.97
N ARG A 139 23.52 -21.87 -7.90
CA ARG A 139 22.68 -20.66 -7.87
C ARG A 139 21.42 -20.99 -8.67
N ALA A 140 20.35 -21.27 -7.99
CA ALA A 140 19.12 -21.75 -8.61
C ALA A 140 18.00 -20.73 -8.49
N PRO A 141 17.09 -20.66 -9.46
CA PRO A 141 15.80 -20.00 -9.28
C PRO A 141 15.13 -20.53 -8.01
N TYR A 142 14.58 -19.62 -7.23
CA TYR A 142 13.89 -19.91 -6.00
C TYR A 142 12.58 -19.15 -5.95
N SER A 143 11.48 -19.85 -5.86
CA SER A 143 10.18 -19.20 -5.70
C SER A 143 9.57 -19.55 -4.35
N TRP A 144 8.94 -18.56 -3.75
CA TRP A 144 8.26 -18.61 -2.47
C TRP A 144 6.90 -17.96 -2.62
N GLN A 145 5.86 -18.63 -2.19
CA GLN A 145 4.50 -18.11 -2.21
C GLN A 145 3.75 -18.63 -1.00
N ASN A 146 3.07 -17.74 -0.28
CA ASN A 146 2.23 -18.14 0.84
C ASN A 146 0.95 -17.34 0.93
N TYR A 147 -0.10 -18.01 1.42
CA TYR A 147 -1.39 -17.47 1.76
C TYR A 147 -1.72 -17.90 3.19
N ALA A 148 -1.88 -16.95 4.10
CA ALA A 148 -2.19 -17.25 5.49
C ALA A 148 -3.48 -16.59 5.94
N PHE A 149 -4.24 -17.31 6.73
CA PHE A 149 -5.38 -16.80 7.48
C PHE A 149 -5.06 -16.86 8.95
N SER A 150 -5.25 -15.76 9.65
CA SER A 150 -4.96 -15.64 11.06
C SER A 150 -6.17 -15.13 11.82
N PHE A 151 -6.37 -15.66 13.01
CA PHE A 151 -7.39 -15.22 13.95
C PHE A 151 -6.73 -14.84 15.26
N LYS A 152 -6.96 -13.59 15.70
CA LYS A 152 -6.46 -13.05 16.96
C LYS A 152 -7.62 -12.77 17.89
N LYS A 153 -7.55 -13.29 19.11
CA LYS A 153 -8.58 -13.13 20.14
C LYS A 153 -7.97 -12.60 21.44
N GLN A 154 -8.55 -11.54 21.99
CA GLN A 154 -8.21 -11.03 23.31
C GLN A 154 -8.87 -11.87 24.40
N PHE A 155 -8.08 -12.25 25.42
CA PHE A 155 -8.55 -12.90 26.64
C PHE A 155 -8.57 -11.93 27.82
N LEU A 156 -7.54 -11.09 27.94
CA LEU A 156 -7.43 -10.08 28.98
C LEU A 156 -7.17 -8.72 28.31
N ALA A 157 -8.01 -7.76 28.60
CA ALA A 157 -7.81 -6.38 28.20
C ALA A 157 -6.94 -5.66 29.25
N GLU A 158 -5.95 -4.90 28.82
CA GLU A 158 -5.00 -4.24 29.73
C GLU A 158 -5.64 -3.13 30.57
N ASN A 159 -6.68 -2.46 30.03
CA ASN A 159 -7.44 -1.45 30.78
C ASN A 159 -8.17 -1.99 32.02
N GLU A 160 -8.38 -3.31 32.07
CA GLU A 160 -9.07 -4.01 33.15
C GLU A 160 -8.11 -4.88 33.97
N ASN A 161 -6.91 -5.15 33.48
CA ASN A 161 -5.93 -6.07 34.03
C ASN A 161 -4.54 -5.46 34.11
N VAL A 162 -3.61 -6.13 34.80
CA VAL A 162 -2.22 -5.70 34.93
C VAL A 162 -1.48 -5.73 33.58
N PHE A 163 -1.89 -6.63 32.67
CA PHE A 163 -1.34 -6.80 31.32
C PHE A 163 -2.45 -7.24 30.38
N GLY A 164 -2.23 -7.03 29.10
CA GLY A 164 -3.06 -7.59 28.03
C GLY A 164 -2.59 -8.97 27.61
N LEU A 165 -3.53 -9.88 27.34
CA LEU A 165 -3.27 -11.22 26.83
C LEU A 165 -4.17 -11.53 25.66
N SER A 166 -3.59 -12.02 24.58
CA SER A 166 -4.34 -12.57 23.46
C SER A 166 -3.78 -13.91 22.99
N MET A 167 -4.49 -14.54 22.08
CA MET A 167 -4.06 -15.71 21.32
C MET A 167 -4.13 -15.36 19.85
N VAL A 168 -3.14 -15.79 19.10
CA VAL A 168 -3.13 -15.75 17.64
C VAL A 168 -2.99 -17.17 17.12
N SER A 169 -3.88 -17.58 16.23
CA SER A 169 -3.82 -18.85 15.53
C SER A 169 -3.78 -18.61 14.03
N THR A 170 -2.89 -19.30 13.33
CA THR A 170 -2.68 -19.12 11.90
C THR A 170 -2.71 -20.45 11.18
N LEU A 171 -3.39 -20.49 10.04
CA LEU A 171 -3.33 -21.57 9.07
C LEU A 171 -2.83 -20.99 7.75
N GLU A 172 -1.84 -21.63 7.14
CA GLU A 172 -1.13 -21.10 5.99
C GLU A 172 -0.89 -22.17 4.94
N TYR A 173 -1.13 -21.85 3.68
CA TYR A 173 -0.66 -22.58 2.53
C TYR A 173 0.67 -21.99 2.09
N TRP A 174 1.72 -22.78 2.17
CA TRP A 174 3.08 -22.41 1.82
C TRP A 174 3.61 -23.26 0.68
N ARG A 175 3.98 -22.60 -0.39
CA ARG A 175 4.56 -23.20 -1.57
C ARG A 175 5.93 -22.59 -1.81
N HIS A 176 6.92 -23.46 -2.02
CA HIS A 176 8.22 -23.02 -2.50
C HIS A 176 8.77 -23.99 -3.53
N SER A 177 9.64 -23.52 -4.39
CA SER A 177 10.29 -24.35 -5.41
C SER A 177 11.69 -23.85 -5.68
N SER A 178 12.54 -24.76 -6.17
CA SER A 178 13.90 -24.44 -6.57
C SER A 178 14.28 -25.22 -7.82
N GLY A 179 15.19 -24.64 -8.61
CA GLY A 179 15.64 -25.21 -9.86
C GLY A 179 14.80 -24.84 -11.06
N SER A 180 15.30 -25.15 -12.23
CA SER A 180 14.65 -24.92 -13.52
C SER A 180 14.98 -26.05 -14.50
N LYS A 181 14.49 -25.93 -15.73
CA LYS A 181 14.83 -26.84 -16.83
C LYS A 181 16.35 -26.98 -17.04
N ASP A 182 17.10 -25.91 -16.80
CA ASP A 182 18.52 -25.77 -17.09
C ASP A 182 19.40 -25.68 -15.81
N THR A 183 18.78 -25.65 -14.63
CA THR A 183 19.48 -25.54 -13.34
C THR A 183 19.03 -26.58 -12.35
N LYS A 184 19.97 -27.04 -11.51
CA LYS A 184 19.67 -28.00 -10.44
C LYS A 184 18.89 -27.33 -9.33
N SER A 185 17.98 -28.10 -8.72
CA SER A 185 17.35 -27.68 -7.47
C SER A 185 18.35 -27.74 -6.32
N ILE A 186 18.28 -26.79 -5.38
CA ILE A 186 19.10 -26.82 -4.16
C ILE A 186 18.77 -28.03 -3.25
N TYR A 187 17.59 -28.61 -3.39
CA TYR A 187 17.11 -29.74 -2.59
C TYR A 187 17.54 -31.10 -3.16
N ASN A 188 17.98 -31.13 -4.42
CA ASN A 188 18.39 -32.35 -5.07
C ASN A 188 19.91 -32.54 -4.99
N GLN A 189 20.38 -33.21 -3.93
CA GLN A 189 21.80 -33.41 -3.66
C GLN A 189 22.41 -34.64 -4.36
N GLN A 190 21.60 -35.63 -4.74
CA GLN A 190 22.10 -36.96 -5.15
C GLN A 190 22.20 -37.17 -6.65
N ASP A 191 21.40 -36.49 -7.43
CA ASP A 191 21.33 -36.70 -8.87
C ASP A 191 21.82 -35.46 -9.62
N ASN A 192 22.66 -35.67 -10.63
CA ASN A 192 23.06 -34.65 -11.60
C ASN A 192 21.88 -34.19 -12.50
N LEU A 193 20.66 -34.38 -12.04
CA LEU A 193 19.45 -34.07 -12.80
C LEU A 193 19.09 -32.61 -12.66
N TYR A 194 19.00 -31.94 -13.78
CA TYR A 194 18.35 -30.63 -13.90
C TYR A 194 16.83 -30.80 -13.69
N GLY A 195 16.20 -29.87 -13.02
CA GLY A 195 14.77 -29.94 -12.80
C GLY A 195 14.29 -29.00 -11.72
N LYS A 196 13.00 -28.73 -11.73
CA LYS A 196 12.32 -27.93 -10.73
C LYS A 196 11.72 -28.85 -9.67
N ASP A 197 12.18 -28.71 -8.42
CA ASP A 197 11.51 -29.30 -7.25
C ASP A 197 10.50 -28.30 -6.68
N LYS A 198 9.30 -28.79 -6.38
CA LYS A 198 8.19 -28.02 -5.91
C LYS A 198 7.61 -28.63 -4.64
N PHE A 199 7.43 -27.81 -3.63
CA PHE A 199 6.90 -28.21 -2.34
C PHE A 199 5.68 -27.38 -1.98
N GLU A 200 4.64 -28.06 -1.58
CA GLU A 200 3.36 -27.45 -1.16
C GLU A 200 2.99 -28.06 0.19
N ASN A 201 2.81 -27.21 1.19
CA ASN A 201 2.52 -27.62 2.55
C ASN A 201 1.45 -26.74 3.15
N VAL A 202 0.61 -27.33 3.98
CA VAL A 202 -0.21 -26.60 4.93
C VAL A 202 0.58 -26.53 6.23
N ILE A 203 0.82 -25.33 6.70
CA ILE A 203 1.58 -25.03 7.92
C ILE A 203 0.72 -24.19 8.85
N GLY A 204 1.17 -23.95 10.07
CA GLY A 204 0.43 -23.17 11.02
C GLY A 204 1.29 -22.59 12.13
N ALA A 205 0.69 -21.69 12.92
CA ALA A 205 1.33 -21.12 14.10
C ALA A 205 0.30 -20.85 15.20
N PHE A 206 0.76 -20.93 16.44
CA PHE A 206 0.05 -20.42 17.61
C PHE A 206 0.98 -19.53 18.41
N SER A 207 0.46 -18.39 18.90
CA SER A 207 1.21 -17.53 19.81
C SER A 207 0.30 -16.88 20.84
N PHE A 208 0.89 -16.51 21.97
CA PHE A 208 0.21 -15.89 23.10
C PHE A 208 0.91 -14.58 23.46
N PRO A 209 0.56 -13.47 22.82
CA PRO A 209 1.10 -12.16 23.15
C PRO A 209 0.67 -11.70 24.53
N PHE A 210 1.66 -11.40 25.38
CA PHE A 210 1.50 -10.69 26.65
C PHE A 210 2.05 -9.28 26.43
N SER A 211 1.23 -8.25 26.50
CA SER A 211 1.69 -6.88 26.37
C SER A 211 1.36 -6.03 27.58
N LYS A 212 2.21 -5.03 27.82
CA LYS A 212 2.07 -4.05 28.88
C LYS A 212 2.47 -2.67 28.40
N ASN A 213 1.54 -1.72 28.48
CA ASN A 213 1.84 -0.30 28.35
C ASN A 213 2.40 0.19 29.67
N ILE A 214 3.70 0.44 29.72
CA ILE A 214 4.38 0.96 30.91
C ILE A 214 3.98 2.42 31.14
N ASN A 215 3.84 3.17 30.06
CA ASN A 215 3.30 4.52 29.99
C ASN A 215 2.75 4.79 28.58
N ASP A 216 2.25 6.00 28.33
CA ASP A 216 1.63 6.38 27.05
C ASP A 216 2.58 6.28 25.84
N ASN A 217 3.91 6.23 26.07
CA ASN A 217 4.92 6.18 25.02
C ASN A 217 5.69 4.86 24.97
N PHE A 218 5.46 3.92 25.89
CA PHE A 218 6.26 2.71 25.95
C PHE A 218 5.40 1.47 26.18
N THR A 219 5.37 0.61 25.16
CA THR A 219 4.72 -0.70 25.20
C THR A 219 5.76 -1.79 25.14
N PHE A 220 5.68 -2.77 26.03
CA PHE A 220 6.50 -3.97 26.05
C PHE A 220 5.65 -5.20 25.74
N VAL A 221 6.22 -6.16 24.99
CA VAL A 221 5.53 -7.41 24.64
C VAL A 221 6.46 -8.60 24.80
N ILE A 222 5.90 -9.72 25.28
CA ILE A 222 6.50 -11.06 25.29
C ILE A 222 5.54 -12.00 24.58
N VAL A 223 6.06 -12.80 23.65
CA VAL A 223 5.26 -13.71 22.82
C VAL A 223 5.89 -15.11 22.83
N PRO A 224 5.45 -16.01 23.73
CA PRO A 224 5.67 -17.42 23.53
C PRO A 224 4.82 -17.94 22.37
N GLY A 225 5.39 -18.80 21.52
CA GLY A 225 4.67 -19.33 20.38
C GLY A 225 5.27 -20.62 19.86
N ILE A 226 4.56 -21.22 18.92
CA ILE A 226 4.96 -22.42 18.19
C ILE A 226 4.60 -22.27 16.72
N THR A 227 5.51 -22.67 15.83
CA THR A 227 5.27 -22.84 14.40
C THR A 227 5.35 -24.32 14.01
N PHE A 228 4.45 -24.76 13.14
CA PHE A 228 4.38 -26.11 12.60
C PHE A 228 4.88 -26.10 11.16
N LEU A 229 6.18 -26.23 10.99
CA LEU A 229 6.84 -26.26 9.70
C LEU A 229 7.16 -27.71 9.27
N PRO A 230 7.31 -28.00 7.97
CA PRO A 230 7.60 -29.35 7.49
C PRO A 230 8.97 -29.82 7.98
N GLU A 231 9.01 -31.06 8.45
CA GLU A 231 10.27 -31.72 8.88
C GLU A 231 11.14 -32.14 7.70
N LYS A 232 10.54 -32.37 6.53
CA LYS A 232 11.24 -32.81 5.32
C LYS A 232 10.89 -31.86 4.17
N LEU A 233 11.90 -31.43 3.47
CA LEU A 233 11.77 -30.69 2.22
C LEU A 233 12.31 -31.57 1.11
N GLY A 234 11.44 -31.94 0.17
CA GLY A 234 11.79 -32.75 -0.98
C GLY A 234 11.35 -34.21 -0.90
N SER A 235 10.92 -34.74 -2.05
CA SER A 235 10.54 -36.13 -2.22
C SER A 235 11.74 -37.07 -2.15
N LYS A 236 12.96 -36.57 -2.29
CA LYS A 236 14.23 -37.30 -2.26
C LYS A 236 15.20 -36.77 -1.20
N GLY A 237 14.70 -35.97 -0.25
CA GLY A 237 15.56 -35.45 0.81
C GLY A 237 16.28 -36.56 1.57
N ASN A 238 17.57 -36.44 1.72
CA ASN A 238 18.48 -37.32 2.42
C ASN A 238 18.21 -37.42 3.93
N GLY A 239 17.00 -37.69 4.37
CA GLY A 239 16.70 -37.99 5.78
C GLY A 239 17.10 -36.92 6.80
N LYS A 240 17.65 -35.77 6.37
CA LYS A 240 18.01 -34.66 7.23
C LYS A 240 16.74 -33.92 7.60
N ASN A 241 16.59 -33.65 8.89
CA ASN A 241 15.52 -32.79 9.40
C ASN A 241 15.64 -31.39 8.76
N ALA A 242 14.58 -30.93 8.11
CA ALA A 242 14.49 -29.56 7.58
C ALA A 242 14.12 -28.59 8.71
N TYR A 243 13.06 -27.83 8.54
CA TYR A 243 12.62 -26.87 9.54
C TYR A 243 12.00 -27.54 10.78
N GLY A 244 10.90 -28.27 10.62
CA GLY A 244 10.18 -28.92 11.72
C GLY A 244 9.48 -27.96 12.67
N ASN A 245 8.86 -28.52 13.70
CA ASN A 245 8.13 -27.74 14.70
C ASN A 245 9.09 -26.91 15.56
N ASN A 246 8.79 -25.62 15.74
CA ASN A 246 9.61 -24.69 16.50
C ASN A 246 8.80 -23.98 17.58
N PHE A 247 9.11 -24.27 18.85
CA PHE A 247 8.78 -23.35 19.92
C PHE A 247 9.71 -22.14 19.86
N TYR A 248 9.18 -20.97 20.18
CA TYR A 248 9.96 -19.74 20.26
C TYR A 248 9.51 -18.85 21.40
N LEU A 249 10.40 -17.99 21.84
CA LEU A 249 10.10 -16.90 22.76
C LEU A 249 10.56 -15.60 22.11
N GLY A 250 9.60 -14.77 21.76
CA GLY A 250 9.82 -13.42 21.26
C GLY A 250 9.63 -12.38 22.34
N SER A 251 10.39 -11.30 22.27
CA SER A 251 10.19 -10.10 23.07
C SER A 251 10.40 -8.86 22.19
N GLY A 252 9.69 -7.79 22.52
CA GLY A 252 9.85 -6.55 21.79
C GLY A 252 9.28 -5.36 22.54
N PHE A 253 9.55 -4.19 22.01
CA PHE A 253 8.93 -2.98 22.52
C PHE A 253 8.69 -1.94 21.42
N VAL A 254 7.73 -1.09 21.69
CA VAL A 254 7.39 0.10 20.92
C VAL A 254 7.64 1.31 21.82
N LEU A 255 8.46 2.25 21.38
CA LEU A 255 8.78 3.47 22.10
C LEU A 255 8.47 4.69 21.25
N GLY A 256 7.49 5.49 21.66
CA GLY A 256 7.22 6.81 21.06
C GLY A 256 8.36 7.79 21.32
N ILE A 257 9.10 8.11 20.27
CA ILE A 257 10.23 9.05 20.31
C ILE A 257 9.83 10.46 19.88
N ALA A 258 8.73 10.60 19.14
CA ALA A 258 8.12 11.87 18.78
C ALA A 258 6.60 11.67 18.63
N LYS A 259 5.86 12.75 18.42
CA LYS A 259 4.38 12.75 18.38
C LYS A 259 3.76 11.68 17.47
N ASN A 260 4.40 11.38 16.33
CA ASN A 260 3.91 10.44 15.33
C ASN A 260 5.03 9.45 14.90
N VAL A 261 6.07 9.29 15.71
CA VAL A 261 7.22 8.44 15.37
C VAL A 261 7.50 7.49 16.51
N ASP A 262 7.52 6.20 16.18
CA ASP A 262 7.77 5.10 17.10
C ASP A 262 9.06 4.37 16.73
N LEU A 263 9.85 4.02 17.73
CA LEU A 263 10.96 3.09 17.64
C LEU A 263 10.44 1.68 17.91
N LEU A 264 10.75 0.76 17.01
CA LEU A 264 10.35 -0.64 17.05
C LEU A 264 11.57 -1.53 17.26
N LEU A 265 11.57 -2.33 18.30
CA LEU A 265 12.66 -3.28 18.58
C LEU A 265 12.09 -4.64 18.93
N SER A 266 12.73 -5.71 18.41
CA SER A 266 12.39 -7.06 18.81
C SER A 266 13.59 -8.01 18.76
N TYR A 267 13.49 -9.04 19.59
CA TYR A 267 14.41 -10.16 19.60
C TYR A 267 13.65 -11.45 19.90
N THR A 268 13.85 -12.48 19.08
CA THR A 268 13.16 -13.75 19.21
C THR A 268 14.15 -14.91 19.14
N THR A 269 14.05 -15.81 20.09
CA THR A 269 14.87 -17.02 20.16
C THR A 269 14.04 -18.25 19.81
N PRO A 270 14.35 -18.97 18.71
CA PRO A 270 13.81 -20.30 18.46
C PRO A 270 14.36 -21.29 19.49
N LEU A 271 13.47 -22.00 20.17
CA LEU A 271 13.81 -22.99 21.21
C LEU A 271 13.87 -24.41 20.64
N GLY A 272 13.32 -24.64 19.46
CA GLY A 272 13.30 -25.95 18.79
C GLY A 272 12.05 -26.77 19.12
N PRO A 273 12.02 -28.07 18.82
CA PRO A 273 13.15 -28.90 18.29
C PRO A 273 13.54 -28.60 16.84
N GLY A 274 12.69 -27.96 16.05
CA GLY A 274 12.96 -27.65 14.65
C GLY A 274 14.03 -26.56 14.44
N ASN A 275 14.21 -26.17 13.18
CA ASN A 275 15.20 -25.21 12.69
C ASN A 275 14.47 -24.06 11.98
N ASN A 276 15.15 -22.92 11.81
CA ASN A 276 14.60 -21.77 11.08
C ASN A 276 15.60 -21.16 10.07
N TYR A 277 16.73 -21.80 9.88
CA TYR A 277 17.83 -21.37 9.03
C TYR A 277 18.50 -22.57 8.37
N PHE A 278 19.03 -22.42 7.16
CA PHE A 278 20.00 -23.33 6.56
C PHE A 278 21.15 -22.54 5.91
N ASP A 279 22.34 -23.15 5.91
CA ASP A 279 23.55 -22.59 5.31
C ASP A 279 23.72 -22.98 3.82
N SER A 280 24.83 -22.53 3.21
CA SER A 280 25.16 -22.83 1.81
C SER A 280 25.35 -24.33 1.51
N ASN A 281 25.54 -25.17 2.52
CA ASN A 281 25.64 -26.64 2.40
C ASN A 281 24.32 -27.35 2.77
N LEU A 282 23.22 -26.59 2.86
CA LEU A 282 21.90 -27.06 3.28
C LEU A 282 21.91 -27.72 4.68
N ASN A 283 22.76 -27.26 5.58
CA ASN A 283 22.73 -27.67 6.97
C ASN A 283 21.74 -26.80 7.73
N TYR A 284 20.72 -27.42 8.32
CA TYR A 284 19.69 -26.73 9.07
C TYR A 284 20.12 -26.48 10.51
N SER A 285 19.83 -25.28 11.00
CA SER A 285 20.13 -24.85 12.37
C SER A 285 19.15 -23.81 12.88
N ARG A 286 19.31 -23.38 14.12
CA ARG A 286 18.51 -22.35 14.76
C ARG A 286 19.29 -21.05 14.84
N LYS A 287 18.65 -19.95 14.44
CA LYS A 287 19.18 -18.60 14.53
C LYS A 287 18.14 -17.69 15.18
N SER A 288 18.58 -16.83 16.09
CA SER A 288 17.71 -15.82 16.65
C SER A 288 17.32 -14.80 15.58
N ILE A 289 16.10 -14.31 15.70
CA ILE A 289 15.56 -13.24 14.84
C ILE A 289 15.65 -11.94 15.61
N TYR A 290 16.08 -10.90 14.94
CA TYR A 290 16.10 -9.53 15.47
C TYR A 290 15.45 -8.56 14.50
N SER A 291 14.90 -7.51 15.03
CA SER A 291 14.34 -6.40 14.25
C SER A 291 14.58 -5.08 14.97
N PHE A 292 14.98 -4.09 14.19
CA PHE A 292 15.14 -2.70 14.62
C PHE A 292 14.52 -1.79 13.56
N GLY A 293 13.62 -0.89 13.94
CA GLY A 293 12.95 -0.06 12.97
C GLY A 293 12.29 1.18 13.55
N LEU A 294 11.73 1.95 12.65
CA LEU A 294 10.94 3.15 12.92
C LEU A 294 9.58 3.01 12.26
N GLY A 295 8.54 3.36 12.99
CA GLY A 295 7.20 3.62 12.49
C GLY A 295 6.95 5.13 12.46
N TRP A 296 6.31 5.62 11.42
CA TRP A 296 5.92 7.02 11.28
C TRP A 296 4.49 7.11 10.76
N ASP A 297 3.58 7.63 11.58
CA ASP A 297 2.24 7.98 11.12
C ASP A 297 2.29 9.36 10.45
N ILE A 298 2.30 9.37 9.12
CA ILE A 298 2.27 10.60 8.30
C ILE A 298 0.99 11.37 8.61
N ASN A 299 -0.11 10.64 8.68
CA ASN A 299 -1.42 11.11 9.10
C ASN A 299 -2.18 9.94 9.77
N PRO A 300 -3.38 10.14 10.35
CA PRO A 300 -4.12 9.06 11.00
C PRO A 300 -4.40 7.84 10.11
N MET A 301 -4.52 8.04 8.80
CA MET A 301 -4.88 6.99 7.83
C MET A 301 -3.66 6.28 7.23
N ILE A 302 -2.50 6.95 7.20
CA ILE A 302 -1.30 6.42 6.54
C ILE A 302 -0.15 6.35 7.52
N GLY A 303 0.35 5.12 7.73
CA GLY A 303 1.59 4.85 8.44
C GLY A 303 2.66 4.29 7.50
N ILE A 304 3.91 4.57 7.80
CA ILE A 304 5.07 3.98 7.13
C ILE A 304 5.95 3.35 8.21
N GLU A 305 6.46 2.16 7.93
CA GLU A 305 7.49 1.54 8.77
C GLU A 305 8.72 1.21 7.92
N ALA A 306 9.88 1.40 8.51
CA ALA A 306 11.16 0.97 7.95
C ALA A 306 11.93 0.18 9.01
N LYS A 307 12.37 -1.03 8.68
CA LYS A 307 13.04 -1.94 9.63
C LYS A 307 14.26 -2.58 9.00
N ILE A 308 15.23 -2.92 9.84
CA ILE A 308 16.31 -3.85 9.56
C ILE A 308 16.02 -5.12 10.37
N THR A 309 15.97 -6.27 9.72
CA THR A 309 15.64 -7.56 10.34
C THR A 309 16.35 -8.69 9.61
N ASN A 310 16.48 -9.87 10.24
CA ASN A 310 16.86 -11.10 9.55
C ASN A 310 15.66 -12.05 9.36
N SER A 311 14.44 -11.61 9.63
CA SER A 311 13.19 -12.32 9.34
C SER A 311 12.84 -12.19 7.86
N TYR A 312 12.84 -13.29 7.13
CA TYR A 312 12.46 -13.29 5.71
C TYR A 312 10.96 -13.46 5.47
N GLY A 313 10.33 -14.40 6.16
CA GLY A 313 8.90 -14.67 6.00
C GLY A 313 8.02 -13.49 6.39
N SER A 314 6.85 -13.39 5.77
CA SER A 314 5.92 -12.27 5.92
C SER A 314 4.58 -12.64 6.55
N SER A 315 4.47 -13.84 7.11
CA SER A 315 3.29 -14.35 7.84
C SER A 315 3.67 -14.83 9.24
N PRO A 316 2.72 -15.06 10.15
CA PRO A 316 3.02 -15.58 11.49
C PRO A 316 3.73 -16.94 11.50
N SER A 317 3.46 -17.83 10.54
CA SER A 317 4.12 -19.15 10.49
C SER A 317 5.52 -19.07 9.92
N THR A 318 5.72 -18.29 8.86
CA THR A 318 7.00 -18.21 8.14
C THR A 318 7.91 -17.09 8.63
N GLY A 319 7.39 -16.13 9.38
CA GLY A 319 8.15 -14.98 9.88
C GLY A 319 9.35 -15.35 10.75
N LEU A 320 9.35 -16.54 11.35
CA LEU A 320 10.48 -17.05 12.10
C LEU A 320 11.67 -17.51 11.19
N LEU A 321 11.43 -17.66 9.88
CA LEU A 321 12.45 -18.11 8.92
C LEU A 321 13.35 -16.96 8.49
N THR A 322 14.64 -17.24 8.35
CA THR A 322 15.62 -16.32 7.80
C THR A 322 15.62 -16.37 6.27
N ILE A 323 16.35 -15.47 5.64
CA ILE A 323 16.59 -15.53 4.19
C ILE A 323 17.20 -16.88 3.82
N PRO A 324 16.75 -17.54 2.75
CA PRO A 324 17.30 -18.82 2.32
C PRO A 324 18.81 -18.76 2.11
N SER A 325 19.53 -19.72 2.69
CA SER A 325 21.00 -19.84 2.66
C SER A 325 21.81 -18.71 3.31
N ASP A 326 21.16 -17.77 3.95
CA ASP A 326 21.83 -16.66 4.60
C ASP A 326 21.09 -16.25 5.88
N ASN A 327 21.81 -15.67 6.83
CA ASN A 327 21.24 -15.09 8.04
C ASN A 327 21.53 -13.59 8.12
N LYS A 328 21.85 -12.98 6.98
CA LYS A 328 22.12 -11.54 6.90
C LYS A 328 20.89 -10.69 7.15
N ALA A 329 21.15 -9.45 7.45
CA ALA A 329 20.11 -8.46 7.60
C ALA A 329 19.42 -8.15 6.27
N LEU A 330 18.12 -7.93 6.38
CA LEU A 330 17.23 -7.43 5.33
C LEU A 330 16.78 -6.04 5.72
N TYR A 331 16.47 -5.20 4.76
CA TYR A 331 15.58 -4.07 5.00
C TYR A 331 14.13 -4.47 4.75
N SER A 332 13.22 -3.93 5.54
CA SER A 332 11.77 -4.04 5.35
C SER A 332 11.18 -2.65 5.32
N ALA A 333 10.40 -2.36 4.30
CA ALA A 333 9.58 -1.16 4.22
C ALA A 333 8.11 -1.55 4.18
N ASN A 334 7.25 -0.86 4.93
CA ASN A 334 5.82 -1.16 5.03
C ASN A 334 5.02 0.13 4.93
N ILE A 335 3.96 0.12 4.14
CA ILE A 335 2.96 1.19 4.08
C ILE A 335 1.65 0.62 4.62
N ILE A 336 1.09 1.28 5.62
CA ILE A 336 -0.13 0.87 6.32
C ILE A 336 -1.22 1.87 5.99
N PHE A 337 -2.38 1.36 5.61
CA PHE A 337 -3.56 2.13 5.28
C PHE A 337 -4.73 1.80 6.22
N ARG A 338 -5.33 2.82 6.85
CA ARG A 338 -6.39 2.75 7.87
C ARG A 338 -7.57 3.64 7.47
N PRO A 339 -8.49 3.18 6.61
CA PRO A 339 -9.56 4.02 6.08
C PRO A 339 -10.58 4.48 7.14
N TYR A 340 -10.70 3.80 8.26
CA TYR A 340 -11.61 4.15 9.37
C TYR A 340 -11.27 5.49 10.06
N GLU A 341 -10.09 6.05 9.83
CA GLU A 341 -9.68 7.37 10.34
C GLU A 341 -10.05 8.53 9.39
N GLU A 342 -10.79 8.26 8.30
CA GLU A 342 -11.07 9.21 7.23
C GLU A 342 -11.86 10.44 7.68
N ASP A 343 -12.90 10.26 8.51
CA ASP A 343 -13.86 11.31 8.86
C ASP A 343 -13.25 12.49 9.65
N THR A 344 -12.07 12.31 10.23
CA THR A 344 -11.42 13.33 11.05
C THR A 344 -10.46 14.23 10.28
N PHE A 345 -10.11 13.86 9.03
CA PHE A 345 -8.94 14.40 8.35
C PHE A 345 -9.25 15.23 7.09
N LEU A 346 -10.30 14.92 6.34
CA LEU A 346 -10.49 15.46 5.00
C LEU A 346 -11.56 16.52 4.90
N LYS A 347 -11.25 17.57 4.12
CA LYS A 347 -12.19 18.55 3.64
C LYS A 347 -12.70 18.09 2.26
N PRO A 348 -14.02 18.04 2.00
CA PRO A 348 -14.54 17.75 0.67
C PRO A 348 -14.05 18.79 -0.35
N LEU A 349 -13.80 18.33 -1.59
CA LEU A 349 -13.38 19.18 -2.68
C LEU A 349 -14.53 20.15 -3.04
N ASN A 350 -14.20 21.41 -3.30
CA ASN A 350 -15.15 22.35 -3.89
C ASN A 350 -15.26 22.14 -5.42
N GLU A 351 -16.24 22.74 -6.08
CA GLU A 351 -16.50 22.56 -7.52
C GLU A 351 -15.26 22.83 -8.40
N LYS A 352 -14.46 23.85 -8.08
CA LYS A 352 -13.23 24.16 -8.83
C LYS A 352 -12.13 23.10 -8.59
N GLU A 353 -12.04 22.58 -7.37
CA GLU A 353 -11.11 21.50 -7.01
C GLU A 353 -11.52 20.17 -7.67
N VAL A 354 -12.83 19.91 -7.82
CA VAL A 354 -13.36 18.77 -8.59
C VAL A 354 -12.90 18.85 -10.06
N LEU A 355 -12.97 20.02 -10.70
CA LEU A 355 -12.48 20.19 -12.07
C LEU A 355 -10.97 19.94 -12.18
N ILE A 356 -10.19 20.30 -11.18
CA ILE A 356 -8.75 20.01 -11.13
C ILE A 356 -8.50 18.51 -10.98
N SER A 357 -9.35 17.78 -10.25
CA SER A 357 -9.17 16.34 -9.98
C SER A 357 -9.11 15.48 -11.25
N TYR A 358 -9.64 15.93 -12.38
CA TYR A 358 -9.50 15.27 -13.68
C TYR A 358 -8.04 15.11 -14.16
N GLY A 359 -7.11 15.85 -13.57
CA GLY A 359 -5.71 15.89 -14.03
C GLY A 359 -5.55 16.72 -15.30
N GLY A 360 -4.31 16.91 -15.69
CA GLY A 360 -3.95 17.47 -16.97
C GLY A 360 -4.03 16.45 -18.11
N ILE A 361 -3.27 16.68 -19.17
CA ILE A 361 -3.09 15.74 -20.27
C ILE A 361 -1.95 14.77 -19.95
N SER A 362 -0.75 15.30 -19.68
CA SER A 362 0.46 14.53 -19.41
C SER A 362 1.02 14.71 -17.98
N VAL A 363 0.40 15.54 -17.15
CA VAL A 363 0.77 15.75 -15.76
C VAL A 363 -0.44 15.54 -14.87
N SER A 364 -0.30 14.62 -13.93
CA SER A 364 -1.35 14.30 -12.94
C SER A 364 -1.42 15.36 -11.83
N ASN A 365 -2.53 15.39 -11.09
CA ASN A 365 -2.66 16.17 -9.86
C ASN A 365 -2.90 15.25 -8.64
N ALA A 366 -2.75 15.80 -7.44
CA ALA A 366 -2.86 15.05 -6.19
C ALA A 366 -4.29 14.87 -5.67
N LEU A 367 -5.29 15.56 -6.25
CA LEU A 367 -6.67 15.52 -5.77
C LEU A 367 -7.33 14.19 -6.14
N ILE A 368 -8.15 13.67 -5.24
CA ILE A 368 -8.96 12.46 -5.42
C ILE A 368 -10.43 12.87 -5.30
N PRO A 369 -11.29 12.47 -6.26
CA PRO A 369 -12.74 12.65 -6.14
C PRO A 369 -13.31 11.98 -4.88
N GLU A 370 -14.49 12.40 -4.43
CA GLU A 370 -15.15 11.84 -3.26
C GLU A 370 -15.30 10.30 -3.35
N ALA A 371 -15.31 9.65 -2.17
CA ALA A 371 -15.52 8.20 -2.06
C ALA A 371 -16.79 7.75 -2.80
N GLY A 372 -16.71 6.64 -3.52
CA GLY A 372 -17.79 6.11 -4.34
C GLY A 372 -17.91 6.74 -5.73
N THR A 373 -17.13 7.80 -6.04
CA THR A 373 -17.14 8.45 -7.36
C THR A 373 -16.28 7.67 -8.35
N SER A 374 -16.79 7.51 -9.57
CA SER A 374 -16.05 6.95 -10.71
C SER A 374 -15.66 8.05 -11.69
N GLN A 375 -14.40 8.10 -12.05
CA GLN A 375 -13.85 9.01 -13.05
C GLN A 375 -13.60 8.24 -14.35
N ILE A 376 -14.12 8.75 -15.47
CA ILE A 376 -13.90 8.16 -16.80
C ILE A 376 -13.32 9.25 -17.72
N ASN A 377 -12.20 8.95 -18.36
CA ASN A 377 -11.62 9.84 -19.36
C ASN A 377 -11.42 9.08 -20.67
N PHE A 378 -11.79 9.71 -21.78
CA PHE A 378 -11.49 9.24 -23.14
C PHE A 378 -10.66 10.28 -23.85
N ASN A 379 -9.59 9.84 -24.48
CA ASN A 379 -8.69 10.70 -25.20
C ASN A 379 -8.41 10.16 -26.61
N TYR A 380 -8.45 11.04 -27.61
CA TYR A 380 -8.11 10.74 -29.00
C TYR A 380 -7.26 11.87 -29.57
N ASP A 381 -6.18 11.51 -30.26
CA ASP A 381 -5.29 12.50 -30.89
C ASP A 381 -5.18 12.33 -32.42
N SER A 382 -4.58 13.34 -33.10
CA SER A 382 -4.42 13.38 -34.53
C SER A 382 -3.47 12.31 -35.10
N ARG A 383 -2.73 11.59 -34.24
CA ARG A 383 -1.91 10.43 -34.60
C ARG A 383 -2.72 9.14 -34.64
N GLY A 384 -3.99 9.19 -34.22
CA GLY A 384 -4.88 8.03 -34.11
C GLY A 384 -4.76 7.27 -32.79
N ASN A 385 -4.06 7.82 -31.79
CA ASN A 385 -3.97 7.19 -30.48
C ASN A 385 -5.27 7.33 -29.71
N LEU A 386 -5.76 6.23 -29.15
CA LEU A 386 -6.93 6.19 -28.29
C LEU A 386 -6.52 5.76 -26.88
N PHE A 387 -6.86 6.56 -25.87
CA PHE A 387 -6.62 6.25 -24.48
C PHE A 387 -7.92 6.30 -23.69
N GLY A 388 -8.10 5.34 -22.79
CA GLY A 388 -9.16 5.31 -21.82
C GLY A 388 -8.59 5.27 -20.42
N PHE A 389 -9.22 5.95 -19.50
CA PHE A 389 -8.92 5.89 -18.08
C PHE A 389 -10.22 5.67 -17.31
N PHE A 390 -10.18 4.74 -16.38
CA PHE A 390 -11.23 4.53 -15.40
C PHE A 390 -10.60 4.56 -14.02
N GLY A 391 -11.05 5.49 -13.18
CA GLY A 391 -10.67 5.59 -11.78
C GLY A 391 -11.89 5.44 -10.90
N HIS A 392 -11.80 4.65 -9.82
CA HIS A 392 -12.86 4.55 -8.83
C HIS A 392 -12.31 4.89 -7.44
N SER A 393 -12.88 5.92 -6.81
CA SER A 393 -12.48 6.35 -5.48
C SER A 393 -13.09 5.41 -4.43
N LEU A 394 -12.29 4.47 -3.94
CA LEU A 394 -12.70 3.55 -2.86
C LEU A 394 -12.84 4.30 -1.53
N SER A 395 -12.11 5.39 -1.38
CA SER A 395 -12.20 6.32 -0.26
C SER A 395 -11.78 7.72 -0.72
N ASN A 396 -11.95 8.75 0.11
CA ASN A 396 -11.52 10.12 -0.22
C ASN A 396 -9.99 10.27 -0.33
N ILE A 397 -9.22 9.24 -0.01
CA ILE A 397 -7.75 9.25 -0.12
C ILE A 397 -7.20 8.18 -1.05
N PHE A 398 -8.02 7.25 -1.53
CA PHE A 398 -7.54 6.19 -2.41
C PHE A 398 -8.45 5.99 -3.61
N GLN A 399 -7.88 6.13 -4.81
CA GLN A 399 -8.50 5.86 -6.09
C GLN A 399 -7.79 4.67 -6.76
N LEU A 400 -8.56 3.65 -7.11
CA LEU A 400 -8.10 2.55 -7.97
C LEU A 400 -8.19 3.00 -9.42
N GLU A 401 -7.17 2.71 -10.23
CA GLU A 401 -7.06 3.17 -11.61
C GLU A 401 -6.89 1.99 -12.58
N LEU A 402 -7.73 1.96 -13.61
CA LEU A 402 -7.55 1.10 -14.78
C LEU A 402 -7.29 1.99 -16.00
N ILE A 403 -6.15 1.79 -16.64
CA ILE A 403 -5.73 2.56 -17.80
C ILE A 403 -5.76 1.63 -19.02
N ASN A 404 -6.53 2.02 -20.01
CA ASN A 404 -6.56 1.37 -21.31
C ASN A 404 -5.79 2.24 -22.30
N ILE A 405 -4.72 1.70 -22.84
CA ILE A 405 -3.94 2.33 -23.89
C ILE A 405 -4.26 1.56 -25.17
N GLY A 406 -5.09 2.16 -26.02
CA GLY A 406 -5.55 1.55 -27.26
C GLY A 406 -4.46 1.41 -28.32
N THR A 407 -4.83 0.92 -29.48
CA THR A 407 -3.93 0.67 -30.61
C THR A 407 -3.22 1.94 -31.06
N PHE A 408 -1.90 1.86 -31.17
CA PHE A 408 -1.06 2.93 -31.71
C PHE A 408 -0.99 2.83 -33.23
N HIS A 409 -1.68 3.70 -33.93
CA HIS A 409 -1.46 3.87 -35.34
C HIS A 409 -0.32 4.88 -35.55
N ASN A 410 0.77 4.47 -36.19
CA ASN A 410 1.89 5.33 -36.67
C ASN A 410 3.03 5.67 -35.68
N LEU A 411 3.29 4.92 -34.63
CA LEU A 411 4.57 5.06 -33.92
C LEU A 411 5.76 4.48 -34.72
N THR A 412 5.51 3.74 -35.80
CA THR A 412 6.49 2.89 -36.48
C THR A 412 7.35 3.62 -37.55
N ASN A 413 7.06 4.86 -37.89
CA ASN A 413 7.74 5.54 -38.98
C ASN A 413 8.74 6.61 -38.54
N GLY A 414 9.72 6.28 -37.71
CA GLY A 414 10.81 7.20 -37.38
C GLY A 414 11.91 6.55 -36.56
N ASP A 415 13.15 6.90 -36.82
CA ASP A 415 14.35 6.51 -36.06
C ASP A 415 14.40 7.09 -34.64
N ASN A 416 13.25 7.46 -34.05
CA ASN A 416 13.17 8.10 -32.78
C ASN A 416 13.32 7.07 -31.64
N LYS A 417 14.42 7.15 -30.88
CA LYS A 417 14.72 6.28 -29.73
C LYS A 417 13.59 6.26 -28.69
N ASN A 418 12.89 7.38 -28.53
CA ASN A 418 11.79 7.50 -27.56
C ASN A 418 10.58 6.66 -27.97
N LYS A 419 10.28 6.59 -29.28
CA LYS A 419 9.19 5.73 -29.79
C LYS A 419 9.55 4.26 -29.66
N SER A 420 10.79 3.87 -29.95
CA SER A 420 11.27 2.50 -29.75
C SER A 420 11.22 2.09 -28.29
N LEU A 421 11.60 2.98 -27.37
CA LEU A 421 11.51 2.74 -25.95
C LEU A 421 10.05 2.54 -25.51
N TYR A 422 9.13 3.33 -26.03
CA TYR A 422 7.72 3.22 -25.72
C TYR A 422 7.11 1.90 -26.21
N SER A 423 7.39 1.49 -27.45
CA SER A 423 6.89 0.24 -28.04
C SER A 423 7.45 -1.02 -27.34
N THR A 424 8.59 -0.92 -26.67
CA THR A 424 9.12 -2.02 -25.87
C THR A 424 8.18 -2.43 -24.73
N TYR A 425 7.46 -1.47 -24.14
CA TYR A 425 6.57 -1.69 -22.98
C TYR A 425 5.09 -1.71 -23.33
N LEU A 426 4.73 -1.39 -24.56
CA LEU A 426 3.36 -1.38 -25.05
C LEU A 426 3.25 -2.17 -26.35
N SER A 427 2.31 -3.10 -26.40
CA SER A 427 2.02 -3.87 -27.61
C SER A 427 1.39 -2.97 -28.67
N GLU A 428 1.86 -3.06 -29.90
CA GLU A 428 1.30 -2.34 -31.05
C GLU A 428 0.04 -3.02 -31.60
N ASN A 429 -0.09 -4.33 -31.40
CA ASN A 429 -1.15 -5.15 -32.00
C ASN A 429 -2.32 -5.42 -31.05
N ASN A 430 -2.14 -5.17 -29.76
CA ASN A 430 -3.14 -5.47 -28.73
C ASN A 430 -3.49 -4.25 -27.90
N ILE A 431 -4.67 -4.28 -27.30
CA ILE A 431 -5.07 -3.29 -26.29
C ILE A 431 -4.22 -3.53 -25.04
N ASN A 432 -3.59 -2.47 -24.55
CA ASN A 432 -2.74 -2.51 -23.38
C ASN A 432 -3.52 -2.05 -22.15
N TYR A 433 -3.63 -2.93 -21.17
CA TYR A 433 -4.24 -2.61 -19.87
C TYR A 433 -3.16 -2.34 -18.83
N ARG A 434 -3.38 -1.32 -18.02
CA ARG A 434 -2.53 -0.96 -16.89
C ARG A 434 -3.39 -0.84 -15.65
N LEU A 435 -2.91 -1.41 -14.55
CA LEU A 435 -3.56 -1.31 -13.26
C LEU A 435 -2.73 -0.39 -12.36
N GLY A 436 -3.39 0.52 -11.70
CA GLY A 436 -2.73 1.48 -10.82
C GLY A 436 -3.60 1.91 -9.66
N GLY A 437 -3.06 2.82 -8.89
CA GLY A 437 -3.75 3.47 -7.81
C GLY A 437 -3.11 4.81 -7.47
N LYS A 438 -3.91 5.70 -6.93
CA LYS A 438 -3.49 7.00 -6.41
C LYS A 438 -3.88 7.10 -4.95
N LEU A 439 -2.89 7.37 -4.10
CA LEU A 439 -3.03 7.49 -2.65
C LEU A 439 -2.71 8.92 -2.22
N LEU A 440 -3.67 9.61 -1.64
CA LEU A 440 -3.49 10.95 -1.07
C LEU A 440 -2.74 10.85 0.25
N ILE A 441 -1.56 11.49 0.33
CA ILE A 441 -0.69 11.48 1.50
C ILE A 441 -0.95 12.70 2.38
N PHE A 442 -1.06 13.89 1.75
CA PHE A 442 -1.39 15.15 2.43
C PHE A 442 -2.57 15.80 1.74
N SER A 443 -3.45 16.36 2.55
CA SER A 443 -4.56 17.22 2.13
C SER A 443 -4.58 18.48 2.99
N PRO A 444 -4.85 19.65 2.43
CA PRO A 444 -4.93 20.87 3.20
C PRO A 444 -6.07 20.82 4.22
N GLN A 445 -5.71 21.00 5.50
CA GLN A 445 -6.65 21.28 6.56
C GLN A 445 -6.89 22.78 6.63
N LYS A 446 -8.12 23.18 6.73
CA LYS A 446 -8.68 24.53 6.91
C LYS A 446 -7.99 25.75 6.26
N ASN A 447 -6.70 25.80 5.97
CA ASN A 447 -6.00 26.92 5.31
C ASN A 447 -4.75 26.50 4.54
N ASP A 448 -4.46 25.19 4.44
CA ASP A 448 -3.30 24.72 3.70
C ASP A 448 -3.61 24.71 2.20
N LEU A 449 -2.61 25.05 1.39
CA LEU A 449 -2.73 25.20 -0.05
C LEU A 449 -2.07 24.04 -0.82
N PHE A 450 -1.80 22.93 -0.12
CA PHE A 450 -0.95 21.85 -0.62
C PHE A 450 -1.61 20.47 -0.48
N TRP A 451 -1.62 19.72 -1.59
CA TRP A 451 -1.95 18.29 -1.65
C TRP A 451 -0.74 17.50 -2.10
N MET A 452 -0.52 16.33 -1.55
CA MET A 452 0.48 15.37 -2.01
C MET A 452 -0.15 14.00 -2.18
N ALA A 453 0.09 13.36 -3.32
CA ALA A 453 -0.35 11.99 -3.59
C ALA A 453 0.76 11.15 -4.22
N LEU A 454 0.76 9.88 -3.90
CA LEU A 454 1.56 8.85 -4.57
C LEU A 454 0.65 8.13 -5.57
N ARG A 455 1.03 8.15 -6.84
CA ARG A 455 0.38 7.38 -7.90
C ARG A 455 1.34 6.32 -8.42
N THR A 456 0.86 5.09 -8.56
CA THR A 456 1.66 3.97 -9.05
C THR A 456 0.84 3.14 -10.00
N SER A 457 1.44 2.73 -11.13
CA SER A 457 0.83 1.80 -12.08
C SER A 457 1.80 0.72 -12.50
N VAL A 458 1.27 -0.45 -12.80
CA VAL A 458 2.02 -1.61 -13.31
C VAL A 458 1.44 -2.05 -14.64
N GLY A 459 2.31 -2.50 -15.51
CA GLY A 459 1.90 -3.03 -16.79
C GLY A 459 2.91 -4.00 -17.39
N ARG A 460 2.46 -4.76 -18.38
CA ARG A 460 3.28 -5.71 -19.10
C ARG A 460 2.94 -5.66 -20.58
N ASN A 461 3.96 -5.76 -21.42
CA ASN A 461 3.82 -6.02 -22.83
C ASN A 461 4.01 -7.53 -23.08
N ASP A 462 2.95 -8.22 -23.51
CA ASP A 462 2.96 -9.67 -23.70
C ASP A 462 3.77 -10.09 -24.96
N GLU A 463 3.98 -9.18 -25.91
CA GLU A 463 4.79 -9.46 -27.12
C GLU A 463 6.28 -9.47 -26.80
N THR A 464 6.75 -8.52 -26.01
CA THR A 464 8.16 -8.39 -25.60
C THR A 464 8.47 -9.09 -24.27
N ASN A 465 7.45 -9.53 -23.53
CA ASN A 465 7.53 -10.03 -22.18
C ASN A 465 8.14 -9.03 -21.16
N GLN A 466 8.07 -7.73 -21.46
CA GLN A 466 8.60 -6.69 -20.60
C GLN A 466 7.48 -6.09 -19.73
N GLY A 467 7.70 -6.17 -18.41
CA GLY A 467 6.87 -5.50 -17.41
C GLY A 467 7.51 -4.19 -16.95
N TYR A 468 6.72 -3.31 -16.38
CA TYR A 468 7.22 -2.08 -15.76
C TYR A 468 6.39 -1.63 -14.58
N LEU A 469 7.02 -0.82 -13.75
CA LEU A 469 6.44 -0.02 -12.70
C LEU A 469 6.61 1.45 -13.06
N PHE A 470 5.54 2.23 -12.97
CA PHE A 470 5.58 3.69 -13.12
C PHE A 470 5.03 4.34 -11.86
N THR A 471 5.79 5.27 -11.27
CA THR A 471 5.44 5.91 -10.00
C THR A 471 5.58 7.42 -10.12
N GLU A 472 4.61 8.16 -9.58
CA GLU A 472 4.60 9.62 -9.51
C GLU A 472 4.38 10.08 -8.06
N LEU A 473 5.21 11.00 -7.58
CA LEU A 473 4.94 11.73 -6.34
C LEU A 473 4.36 13.10 -6.69
N ILE A 474 3.06 13.19 -6.70
CA ILE A 474 2.35 14.36 -7.21
C ILE A 474 2.17 15.38 -6.09
N ASN A 475 2.59 16.61 -6.35
CA ASN A 475 2.46 17.74 -5.43
C ASN A 475 1.64 18.83 -6.10
N THR A 476 0.49 19.18 -5.52
CA THR A 476 -0.45 20.18 -6.05
C THR A 476 -0.56 21.34 -5.07
N PHE A 477 -0.26 22.54 -5.54
CA PHE A 477 -0.27 23.79 -4.78
C PHE A 477 -1.38 24.71 -5.30
N LYS A 478 -2.37 25.02 -4.49
CA LYS A 478 -3.36 26.05 -4.80
C LYS A 478 -2.82 27.40 -4.35
N LEU A 479 -2.29 28.19 -5.26
CA LEU A 479 -1.78 29.53 -4.95
C LEU A 479 -2.91 30.51 -4.69
N ASN A 480 -4.01 30.39 -5.46
CA ASN A 480 -5.24 31.16 -5.28
C ASN A 480 -6.38 30.50 -6.09
N ASP A 481 -7.55 31.12 -6.18
CA ASP A 481 -8.72 30.57 -6.87
C ASP A 481 -8.59 30.53 -8.39
N TRP A 482 -7.64 31.26 -8.98
CA TRP A 482 -7.42 31.26 -10.42
C TRP A 482 -6.16 30.52 -10.86
N LEU A 483 -5.25 30.13 -9.92
CA LEU A 483 -3.98 29.47 -10.24
C LEU A 483 -3.68 28.32 -9.29
N VAL A 484 -3.55 27.14 -9.87
CA VAL A 484 -3.05 25.94 -9.21
C VAL A 484 -1.81 25.44 -9.96
N PHE A 485 -0.79 25.02 -9.25
CA PHE A 485 0.47 24.55 -9.79
C PHE A 485 0.78 23.13 -9.33
N ASN A 486 1.32 22.29 -10.22
CA ASN A 486 1.73 20.92 -9.91
C ASN A 486 3.20 20.70 -10.19
N ILE A 487 3.82 19.93 -9.31
CA ILE A 487 5.16 19.35 -9.49
C ILE A 487 5.05 17.85 -9.27
N SER A 488 5.42 17.06 -10.27
CA SER A 488 5.32 15.61 -10.24
C SER A 488 6.66 14.97 -10.58
N PRO A 489 7.53 14.68 -9.59
CA PRO A 489 8.61 13.73 -9.76
C PRO A 489 8.05 12.38 -10.19
N LYS A 490 8.67 11.79 -11.22
CA LYS A 490 8.24 10.54 -11.86
C LYS A 490 9.39 9.56 -11.89
N TYR A 491 9.08 8.29 -11.75
CA TYR A 491 10.05 7.20 -11.80
C TYR A 491 9.49 6.04 -12.60
N PHE A 492 10.25 5.59 -13.57
CA PHE A 492 10.00 4.41 -14.35
C PHE A 492 11.03 3.33 -13.99
N SER A 493 10.58 2.11 -13.81
CA SER A 493 11.45 0.96 -13.55
C SER A 493 10.93 -0.28 -14.25
N SER A 494 11.84 -0.99 -14.87
CA SER A 494 11.63 -2.30 -15.49
C SER A 494 12.78 -3.24 -15.12
N GLY A 495 12.70 -4.51 -15.51
CA GLY A 495 13.80 -5.46 -15.35
C GLY A 495 15.06 -5.13 -16.15
N VAL A 496 14.96 -4.23 -17.14
CA VAL A 496 16.04 -3.89 -18.08
C VAL A 496 16.60 -2.51 -17.81
N GLU A 497 15.75 -1.54 -17.49
CA GLU A 497 16.15 -0.15 -17.32
C GLU A 497 15.28 0.61 -16.32
N SER A 498 15.82 1.70 -15.80
CA SER A 498 15.10 2.63 -14.95
C SER A 498 15.55 4.06 -15.23
N PHE A 499 14.64 5.01 -15.10
CA PHE A 499 14.94 6.43 -15.23
C PHE A 499 13.93 7.29 -14.48
N GLY A 500 14.36 8.50 -14.14
CA GLY A 500 13.51 9.50 -13.50
C GLY A 500 13.06 10.58 -14.46
N GLY A 501 12.07 11.34 -14.07
CA GLY A 501 11.58 12.52 -14.75
C GLY A 501 10.87 13.49 -13.81
N ILE A 502 10.55 14.67 -14.31
CA ILE A 502 9.77 15.68 -13.59
C ILE A 502 8.69 16.22 -14.52
N GLY A 503 7.44 16.20 -14.07
CA GLY A 503 6.33 16.89 -14.69
C GLY A 503 6.00 18.19 -13.96
N LEU A 504 5.76 19.26 -14.70
CA LEU A 504 5.27 20.54 -14.21
C LEU A 504 4.01 20.91 -14.95
N SER A 505 2.99 21.38 -14.25
CA SER A 505 1.79 21.93 -14.88
C SER A 505 1.16 23.02 -14.05
N SER A 506 0.31 23.81 -14.68
CA SER A 506 -0.56 24.74 -13.96
C SER A 506 -1.98 24.69 -14.52
N TYR A 507 -2.96 24.93 -13.64
CA TYR A 507 -4.35 25.17 -14.01
C TYR A 507 -4.63 26.65 -13.81
N ILE A 508 -4.89 27.35 -14.90
CA ILE A 508 -5.18 28.77 -14.93
C ILE A 508 -6.64 28.95 -15.28
N ASN A 509 -7.46 29.33 -14.30
CA ASN A 509 -8.88 29.60 -14.49
C ASN A 509 -9.04 30.96 -15.20
N LEU A 510 -9.31 30.94 -16.49
CA LEU A 510 -9.59 32.14 -17.27
C LEU A 510 -11.00 32.67 -17.00
N PHE A 511 -11.95 31.74 -16.87
CA PHE A 511 -13.36 31.98 -16.49
C PHE A 511 -13.82 30.84 -15.57
N ASP A 512 -15.03 30.90 -15.05
CA ASP A 512 -15.55 29.87 -14.14
C ASP A 512 -15.61 28.48 -14.78
N ASN A 513 -15.79 28.41 -16.10
CA ASN A 513 -15.89 27.16 -16.87
C ASN A 513 -14.77 26.95 -17.90
N LEU A 514 -13.74 27.80 -17.91
CA LEU A 514 -12.64 27.71 -18.87
C LEU A 514 -11.29 27.76 -18.18
N GLN A 515 -10.48 26.71 -18.38
CA GLN A 515 -9.14 26.59 -17.81
C GLN A 515 -8.09 26.44 -18.94
N LEU A 516 -6.97 27.13 -18.78
CA LEU A 516 -5.76 26.91 -19.60
C LEU A 516 -4.79 26.05 -18.79
N ILE A 517 -4.25 24.98 -19.42
CA ILE A 517 -3.41 23.98 -18.76
C ILE A 517 -2.10 23.79 -19.55
N PRO A 518 -1.08 24.62 -19.29
CA PRO A 518 0.27 24.37 -19.78
C PRO A 518 0.96 23.29 -18.96
N GLU A 519 1.68 22.38 -19.65
CA GLU A 519 2.42 21.27 -19.05
C GLU A 519 3.77 21.08 -19.72
N ILE A 520 4.75 20.68 -18.93
CA ILE A 520 6.09 20.30 -19.38
C ILE A 520 6.53 19.06 -18.61
N ASN A 521 7.05 18.05 -19.32
CA ASN A 521 7.74 16.93 -18.69
C ASN A 521 9.16 16.84 -19.23
N THR A 522 10.09 16.49 -18.36
CA THR A 522 11.48 16.26 -18.70
C THR A 522 11.94 14.90 -18.21
N LEU A 523 12.70 14.21 -19.04
CA LEU A 523 13.37 12.97 -18.69
C LEU A 523 14.74 13.31 -18.09
N LEU A 524 15.05 12.79 -16.89
CA LEU A 524 16.35 12.95 -16.24
C LEU A 524 17.31 11.84 -16.69
N LYS A 525 17.83 11.95 -17.91
CA LYS A 525 18.85 11.07 -18.49
C LYS A 525 19.86 11.93 -19.25
N ASN A 526 21.02 11.39 -19.63
CA ASN A 526 22.17 12.13 -20.19
C ASN A 526 21.86 13.04 -21.41
N ASP A 527 20.78 12.78 -22.11
CA ASP A 527 20.24 13.63 -23.20
C ASP A 527 18.86 14.12 -22.78
N SER A 528 18.77 14.98 -21.76
CA SER A 528 17.50 15.45 -21.22
C SER A 528 16.69 16.19 -22.28
N GLU A 529 15.70 15.52 -22.83
CA GLU A 529 14.69 16.10 -23.69
C GLU A 529 13.45 16.45 -22.86
N PHE A 530 12.76 17.50 -23.25
CA PHE A 530 11.48 17.86 -22.65
C PHE A 530 10.37 17.78 -23.69
N ASN A 531 9.21 17.34 -23.26
CA ASN A 531 7.97 17.48 -24.02
C ASN A 531 7.12 18.60 -23.41
N SER A 532 6.23 19.14 -24.21
CA SER A 532 5.31 20.18 -23.78
C SER A 532 3.90 19.92 -24.29
N THR A 533 2.94 20.32 -23.47
CA THR A 533 1.52 20.22 -23.76
C THR A 533 0.85 21.53 -23.40
N LEU A 534 -0.05 21.98 -24.23
CA LEU A 534 -0.94 23.09 -23.95
C LEU A 534 -2.38 22.61 -24.14
N ALA A 535 -3.19 22.67 -23.08
CA ALA A 535 -4.59 22.28 -23.17
C ALA A 535 -5.51 23.43 -22.75
N LEU A 536 -6.70 23.44 -23.35
CA LEU A 536 -7.80 24.29 -23.02
C LEU A 536 -8.97 23.42 -22.59
N ARG A 537 -9.37 23.49 -21.31
CA ARG A 537 -10.50 22.77 -20.74
C ARG A 537 -11.72 23.65 -20.69
N TYR A 538 -12.82 23.17 -21.27
CA TYR A 538 -14.14 23.73 -21.09
C TYR A 538 -14.99 22.78 -20.23
N SER A 539 -15.54 23.26 -19.13
CA SER A 539 -16.37 22.51 -18.20
C SER A 539 -17.83 22.86 -18.41
N TYR A 540 -18.64 21.88 -18.78
CA TYR A 540 -20.08 22.02 -18.87
C TYR A 540 -20.73 22.00 -17.48
N SER A 541 -20.22 21.12 -16.61
CA SER A 541 -20.54 21.02 -15.18
C SER A 541 -19.31 20.52 -14.42
N PRO A 542 -19.30 20.50 -13.07
CA PRO A 542 -18.23 19.88 -12.33
C PRO A 542 -17.99 18.42 -12.69
N GLU A 543 -19.04 17.70 -13.14
CA GLU A 543 -18.98 16.27 -13.49
C GLU A 543 -18.61 16.00 -14.96
N MET A 544 -18.55 17.06 -15.82
CA MET A 544 -18.29 16.89 -17.26
C MET A 544 -17.44 18.01 -17.83
N SER A 545 -16.31 17.64 -18.49
CA SER A 545 -15.47 18.60 -19.20
C SER A 545 -14.87 18.03 -20.49
N ILE A 546 -14.47 18.93 -21.37
CA ILE A 546 -13.79 18.65 -22.63
C ILE A 546 -12.47 19.42 -22.64
N ASP A 547 -11.37 18.71 -22.90
CA ASP A 547 -10.06 19.33 -23.08
C ASP A 547 -9.66 19.24 -24.56
N LEU A 548 -9.31 20.38 -25.17
CA LEU A 548 -8.63 20.45 -26.46
C LEU A 548 -7.15 20.68 -26.20
N TYR A 549 -6.26 19.89 -26.80
CA TYR A 549 -4.84 20.02 -26.51
C TYR A 549 -3.95 19.92 -27.74
N TYR A 550 -2.74 20.44 -27.56
CA TYR A 550 -1.62 20.39 -28.50
C TYR A 550 -0.39 19.89 -27.73
N SER A 551 0.20 18.75 -28.14
CA SER A 551 1.23 18.05 -27.37
C SER A 551 2.25 17.35 -28.26
N ASN A 552 3.53 17.35 -27.83
CA ASN A 552 4.57 16.50 -28.39
C ASN A 552 5.02 15.38 -27.42
N ALA A 553 4.27 15.07 -26.39
CA ALA A 553 4.47 13.85 -25.64
C ALA A 553 4.14 12.63 -26.52
N VAL A 554 4.92 11.55 -26.42
CA VAL A 554 4.69 10.29 -27.17
C VAL A 554 3.35 9.69 -26.79
N GLY A 555 3.00 9.74 -25.51
CA GLY A 555 1.71 9.33 -24.97
C GLY A 555 1.33 10.19 -23.77
N ILE A 556 0.10 10.02 -23.31
CA ILE A 556 -0.46 10.81 -22.20
C ILE A 556 -0.47 10.06 -20.86
N GLN A 557 -0.06 8.80 -20.85
CA GLN A 557 -0.08 7.96 -19.69
C GLN A 557 1.27 7.26 -19.48
N ASP A 558 1.62 7.03 -18.22
CA ASP A 558 2.80 6.31 -17.76
C ASP A 558 4.10 6.78 -18.46
N ILE A 559 4.87 5.86 -19.03
CA ILE A 559 6.14 6.17 -19.71
C ILE A 559 5.96 7.21 -20.85
N GLY A 560 4.83 7.19 -21.54
CA GLY A 560 4.54 8.12 -22.64
C GLY A 560 4.53 9.58 -22.22
N GLN A 561 4.25 9.87 -20.96
CA GLN A 561 4.30 11.22 -20.39
C GLN A 561 5.73 11.80 -20.37
N LEU A 562 6.75 10.96 -20.27
CA LEU A 562 8.15 11.38 -20.16
C LEU A 562 8.86 11.47 -21.52
N LEU A 563 8.33 10.80 -22.53
CA LEU A 563 8.97 10.68 -23.82
C LEU A 563 8.50 11.78 -24.79
N LYS A 564 9.41 12.30 -25.61
CA LYS A 564 9.15 13.33 -26.59
C LYS A 564 8.96 12.73 -27.98
N ASP A 565 7.96 13.21 -28.73
CA ASP A 565 7.84 13.03 -30.17
C ASP A 565 8.42 14.27 -30.88
N ASP A 566 8.99 14.10 -32.07
CA ASP A 566 9.49 15.21 -32.88
C ASP A 566 8.34 16.08 -33.41
N ASN A 567 7.14 15.50 -33.56
CA ASN A 567 5.97 16.18 -34.07
C ASN A 567 4.94 16.41 -32.96
N TYR A 568 4.31 17.57 -33.00
CA TYR A 568 3.15 17.87 -32.17
C TYR A 568 1.88 17.21 -32.72
N SER A 569 1.01 16.77 -31.85
CA SER A 569 -0.34 16.30 -32.14
C SER A 569 -1.39 17.20 -31.50
N THR A 570 -2.55 17.29 -32.13
CA THR A 570 -3.75 17.83 -31.56
C THR A 570 -4.63 16.71 -31.06
N GLY A 571 -5.35 16.92 -29.95
CA GLY A 571 -6.23 15.89 -29.42
C GLY A 571 -7.39 16.47 -28.62
N ILE A 572 -8.31 15.56 -28.30
CA ILE A 572 -9.50 15.84 -27.49
C ILE A 572 -9.53 14.83 -26.35
N LYS A 573 -9.75 15.33 -25.13
CA LYS A 573 -10.00 14.50 -23.95
C LYS A 573 -11.37 14.83 -23.38
N LEU A 574 -12.20 13.81 -23.21
CA LEU A 574 -13.50 13.90 -22.54
C LEU A 574 -13.37 13.40 -21.12
N ASN A 575 -13.86 14.13 -20.14
CA ASN A 575 -13.79 13.80 -18.73
C ASN A 575 -15.19 13.71 -18.14
N PHE A 576 -15.45 12.67 -17.36
CA PHE A 576 -16.72 12.41 -16.68
C PHE A 576 -16.47 11.97 -15.24
N LEU A 577 -17.35 12.42 -14.33
CA LEU A 577 -17.46 11.94 -12.94
C LEU A 577 -18.89 11.46 -12.68
N TYR A 578 -19.02 10.31 -12.03
CA TYR A 578 -20.31 9.70 -11.69
C TYR A 578 -20.35 9.29 -10.22
#